data_882416a622848c4a61811f4276d823c3
#
_entry.id   882416a622848c4a61811f4276d823c3
#
_cell.length_a   1.000
_cell.length_b   1.000
_cell.length_c   1.000
_cell.angle_alpha   90.00
_cell.angle_beta   90.00
_cell.angle_gamma   90.00
#
_symmetry.space_group_name_H-M   'P 1'
#
loop_
_entity.id
_entity.type
_entity.pdbx_description
1 polymer ?
#
loop_
_entity_poly.entity_id
_entity_poly.type
_entity_poly.pdbx_seq_one_letter_code
_entity_poly.pdbx_strand_id
1 'polypeptide(L)'
;DYYAAIAPVMLPHAARRPISLVRCPQGRGKKCFFQKHDSGSFGDHVLHVPIKEKDGGHEDYLYVEDADGLLACVQMGTIEFHGWGSHVGALEKPDRMIFDLDPDEGLAFTDVKKAALDIRRQLADIGLVSFAMLSGGKGVHVVVPLDPGHSWEVHKDFSKRFAEALSLAEPDRFIATMSKAKRKGKIFIDWLRNQRGSTAVMPYSARARENAPVAVPIGWDALADVEKAGAWTIKDAKELLDRATGPDLKGWGFASQSLADF
;
A
#
# COMPACT_ATOMS: atom_id res chain seq x y z
N ASP A 1 -14.87 -16.03 -2.47
CA ASP A 1 -15.90 -15.15 -3.00
C ASP A 1 -15.48 -13.69 -3.08
N TYR A 2 -14.93 -13.07 -2.00
CA TYR A 2 -14.51 -11.66 -2.01
C TYR A 2 -13.51 -11.34 -3.11
N TYR A 3 -12.38 -12.04 -3.15
CA TYR A 3 -11.32 -11.77 -4.14
C TYR A 3 -11.75 -12.08 -5.58
N ALA A 4 -12.61 -13.06 -5.79
CA ALA A 4 -13.19 -13.30 -7.11
C ALA A 4 -14.04 -12.12 -7.59
N ALA A 5 -14.81 -11.51 -6.69
CA ALA A 5 -15.64 -10.35 -7.01
C ALA A 5 -14.79 -9.09 -7.24
N ILE A 6 -13.77 -8.85 -6.40
CA ILE A 6 -12.99 -7.60 -6.41
C ILE A 6 -11.81 -7.60 -7.40
N ALA A 7 -11.44 -8.77 -7.96
CA ALA A 7 -10.30 -8.92 -8.87
C ALA A 7 -10.27 -7.88 -10.00
N PRO A 8 -11.39 -7.56 -10.69
CA PRO A 8 -11.35 -6.58 -11.79
C PRO A 8 -10.86 -5.19 -11.40
N VAL A 9 -11.11 -4.76 -10.17
CA VAL A 9 -10.70 -3.44 -9.67
C VAL A 9 -9.39 -3.49 -8.88
N MET A 10 -8.99 -4.64 -8.39
CA MET A 10 -7.73 -4.85 -7.69
C MET A 10 -6.55 -5.06 -8.65
N LEU A 11 -6.72 -5.85 -9.68
CA LEU A 11 -5.65 -6.24 -10.62
C LEU A 11 -4.95 -5.06 -11.31
N PRO A 12 -5.62 -3.97 -11.71
CA PRO A 12 -4.93 -2.79 -12.25
C PRO A 12 -3.84 -2.23 -11.34
N HIS A 13 -3.95 -2.46 -10.03
CA HIS A 13 -2.99 -1.99 -9.03
C HIS A 13 -2.01 -3.07 -8.57
N ALA A 14 -2.37 -4.34 -8.69
CA ALA A 14 -1.65 -5.48 -8.10
C ALA A 14 -0.91 -6.33 -9.14
N ALA A 15 -1.42 -6.42 -10.37
CA ALA A 15 -0.85 -7.28 -11.39
C ALA A 15 0.59 -6.90 -11.74
N ARG A 16 1.43 -7.92 -12.01
CA ARG A 16 2.81 -7.79 -12.43
C ARG A 16 3.72 -7.04 -11.44
N ARG A 17 3.38 -7.05 -10.15
CA ARG A 17 4.25 -6.52 -9.08
C ARG A 17 4.75 -7.68 -8.23
N PRO A 18 6.02 -7.70 -7.79
CA PRO A 18 6.45 -8.63 -6.76
C PRO A 18 5.57 -8.46 -5.52
N ILE A 19 5.07 -9.56 -4.97
CA ILE A 19 4.15 -9.56 -3.84
C ILE A 19 4.71 -10.30 -2.64
N SER A 20 4.31 -9.83 -1.47
CA SER A 20 4.41 -10.55 -0.21
C SER A 20 3.01 -10.84 0.30
N LEU A 21 2.78 -12.10 0.65
CA LEU A 21 1.48 -12.59 1.09
C LEU A 21 1.45 -12.75 2.60
N VAL A 22 0.36 -12.36 3.25
CA VAL A 22 0.06 -12.83 4.60
C VAL A 22 -0.87 -14.02 4.49
N ARG A 23 -0.36 -15.19 4.82
CA ARG A 23 -1.07 -16.46 4.75
C ARG A 23 -1.50 -16.92 6.13
N CYS A 24 -2.75 -17.34 6.24
CA CYS A 24 -3.37 -17.88 7.45
C CYS A 24 -4.08 -19.21 7.11
N PRO A 25 -3.35 -20.29 6.77
CA PRO A 25 -3.95 -21.54 6.23
C PRO A 25 -4.95 -22.21 7.17
N GLN A 26 -4.81 -21.97 8.47
CA GLN A 26 -5.70 -22.50 9.53
C GLN A 26 -6.72 -21.46 10.02
N GLY A 27 -6.90 -20.38 9.26
CA GLY A 27 -7.75 -19.25 9.63
C GLY A 27 -7.02 -18.19 10.47
N ARG A 28 -7.59 -16.99 10.48
CA ARG A 28 -7.03 -15.79 11.15
C ARG A 28 -6.76 -15.98 12.66
N GLY A 29 -7.51 -16.82 13.34
CA GLY A 29 -7.33 -17.10 14.78
C GLY A 29 -6.13 -17.98 15.10
N LYS A 30 -5.40 -18.45 14.11
CA LYS A 30 -4.20 -19.26 14.20
C LYS A 30 -2.99 -18.49 13.69
N LYS A 31 -1.81 -19.12 13.65
CA LYS A 31 -0.58 -18.50 13.22
C LYS A 31 -0.66 -18.12 11.73
N CYS A 32 -0.48 -16.84 11.44
CA CYS A 32 -0.25 -16.32 10.09
C CYS A 32 1.25 -16.06 9.87
N PHE A 33 1.68 -16.08 8.63
CA PHE A 33 3.06 -15.82 8.28
C PHE A 33 3.17 -15.07 6.94
N PHE A 34 4.29 -14.36 6.78
CA PHE A 34 4.62 -13.71 5.51
C PHE A 34 5.31 -14.68 4.57
N GLN A 35 4.94 -14.62 3.28
CA GLN A 35 5.61 -15.34 2.21
C GLN A 35 5.81 -14.43 1.00
N LYS A 36 7.05 -14.31 0.53
CA LYS A 36 7.44 -13.52 -0.64
C LYS A 36 8.12 -14.36 -1.72
N HIS A 37 8.68 -15.53 -1.35
CA HIS A 37 9.38 -16.42 -2.26
C HIS A 37 8.47 -17.58 -2.65
N ASP A 38 8.68 -18.08 -3.86
CA ASP A 38 8.01 -19.29 -4.31
C ASP A 38 8.50 -20.52 -3.52
N SER A 39 7.54 -21.33 -3.08
CA SER A 39 7.78 -22.61 -2.41
C SER A 39 7.37 -23.81 -3.26
N GLY A 40 7.00 -23.57 -4.52
CA GLY A 40 6.51 -24.60 -5.45
C GLY A 40 5.10 -25.10 -5.12
N SER A 41 4.35 -24.38 -4.27
CA SER A 41 3.05 -24.85 -3.77
C SER A 41 1.83 -24.14 -4.36
N PHE A 42 2.03 -23.08 -5.18
CA PHE A 42 0.92 -22.22 -5.65
C PHE A 42 0.33 -22.67 -7.00
N GLY A 43 0.98 -23.59 -7.73
CA GLY A 43 0.59 -24.00 -9.07
C GLY A 43 0.95 -22.96 -10.15
N ASP A 44 0.55 -23.24 -11.39
CA ASP A 44 1.03 -22.55 -12.59
C ASP A 44 0.49 -21.12 -12.79
N HIS A 45 -0.58 -20.74 -12.07
CA HIS A 45 -1.18 -19.41 -12.17
C HIS A 45 -0.47 -18.34 -11.32
N VAL A 46 0.32 -18.75 -10.33
CA VAL A 46 1.17 -17.84 -9.56
C VAL A 46 2.56 -17.88 -10.16
N LEU A 47 2.97 -16.74 -10.68
CA LEU A 47 4.23 -16.60 -11.40
C LEU A 47 5.35 -16.17 -10.45
N HIS A 48 6.59 -16.30 -10.92
CA HIS A 48 7.74 -15.86 -10.14
C HIS A 48 8.77 -15.13 -11.02
N VAL A 49 9.53 -14.27 -10.38
CA VAL A 49 10.59 -13.48 -11.00
C VAL A 49 11.84 -13.54 -10.12
N PRO A 50 13.02 -13.86 -10.70
CA PRO A 50 14.26 -13.86 -9.93
C PRO A 50 14.66 -12.43 -9.57
N ILE A 51 14.82 -12.16 -8.29
CA ILE A 51 15.24 -10.85 -7.77
C ILE A 51 16.55 -11.01 -7.01
N LYS A 52 17.52 -10.16 -7.34
CA LYS A 52 18.80 -10.11 -6.67
C LYS A 52 18.64 -9.60 -5.24
N GLU A 53 19.07 -10.38 -4.28
CA GLU A 53 19.11 -10.03 -2.87
C GLU A 53 20.36 -9.23 -2.50
N LYS A 54 20.37 -8.66 -1.29
CA LYS A 54 21.48 -7.83 -0.80
C LYS A 54 22.79 -8.59 -0.62
N ASP A 55 22.72 -9.89 -0.38
CA ASP A 55 23.88 -10.79 -0.26
C ASP A 55 24.47 -11.20 -1.62
N GLY A 56 23.83 -10.79 -2.73
CA GLY A 56 24.23 -11.09 -4.10
C GLY A 56 23.58 -12.33 -4.69
N GLY A 57 22.84 -13.12 -3.90
CA GLY A 57 22.03 -14.23 -4.36
C GLY A 57 20.79 -13.76 -5.13
N HIS A 58 20.06 -14.72 -5.71
CA HIS A 58 18.76 -14.50 -6.34
C HIS A 58 17.71 -15.38 -5.68
N GLU A 59 16.56 -14.82 -5.44
CA GLU A 59 15.38 -15.51 -4.94
C GLU A 59 14.20 -15.30 -5.86
N ASP A 60 13.36 -16.31 -6.04
CA ASP A 60 12.17 -16.23 -6.87
C ASP A 60 11.00 -15.62 -6.10
N TYR A 61 10.69 -14.37 -6.45
CA TYR A 61 9.58 -13.62 -5.85
C TYR A 61 8.28 -13.91 -6.59
N LEU A 62 7.21 -14.06 -5.83
CA LEU A 62 5.87 -14.29 -6.37
C LEU A 62 5.31 -13.03 -7.02
N TYR A 63 4.52 -13.20 -8.09
CA TYR A 63 3.63 -12.20 -8.64
C TYR A 63 2.43 -12.86 -9.35
N VAL A 64 1.39 -12.08 -9.63
CA VAL A 64 0.19 -12.52 -10.36
C VAL A 64 -0.08 -11.58 -11.53
N GLU A 65 -0.73 -12.08 -12.57
CA GLU A 65 -1.12 -11.29 -13.75
C GLU A 65 -2.63 -11.18 -13.89
N ASP A 66 -3.37 -12.14 -13.38
CA ASP A 66 -4.81 -12.28 -13.59
C ASP A 66 -5.56 -12.75 -12.34
N ALA A 67 -6.87 -12.94 -12.50
CA ALA A 67 -7.74 -13.39 -11.43
C ALA A 67 -7.43 -14.81 -10.97
N ASP A 68 -6.98 -15.70 -11.87
CA ASP A 68 -6.68 -17.09 -11.53
C ASP A 68 -5.44 -17.16 -10.63
N GLY A 69 -4.42 -16.34 -10.90
CA GLY A 69 -3.26 -16.21 -10.03
C GLY A 69 -3.62 -15.65 -8.66
N LEU A 70 -4.48 -14.61 -8.62
CA LEU A 70 -4.95 -14.05 -7.36
C LEU A 70 -5.71 -15.10 -6.53
N LEU A 71 -6.62 -15.85 -7.17
CA LEU A 71 -7.42 -16.88 -6.50
C LEU A 71 -6.58 -18.10 -6.10
N ALA A 72 -5.56 -18.46 -6.85
CA ALA A 72 -4.62 -19.52 -6.47
C ALA A 72 -3.90 -19.15 -5.15
N CYS A 73 -3.47 -17.90 -4.99
CA CYS A 73 -2.94 -17.44 -3.71
C CYS A 73 -3.97 -17.56 -2.57
N VAL A 74 -5.21 -17.20 -2.81
CA VAL A 74 -6.31 -17.26 -1.82
C VAL A 74 -6.60 -18.70 -1.40
N GLN A 75 -6.60 -19.65 -2.33
CA GLN A 75 -6.78 -21.06 -2.02
C GLN A 75 -5.68 -21.61 -1.11
N MET A 76 -4.48 -21.03 -1.22
CA MET A 76 -3.35 -21.36 -0.34
C MET A 76 -3.38 -20.61 1.01
N GLY A 77 -4.52 -20.03 1.37
CA GLY A 77 -4.76 -19.38 2.66
C GLY A 77 -4.26 -17.94 2.74
N THR A 78 -4.05 -17.28 1.61
CA THR A 78 -3.68 -15.85 1.59
C THR A 78 -4.87 -14.99 1.97
N ILE A 79 -4.65 -14.06 2.90
CA ILE A 79 -5.60 -13.03 3.30
C ILE A 79 -5.13 -11.66 2.80
N GLU A 80 -3.86 -11.29 3.04
CA GLU A 80 -3.34 -9.98 2.64
C GLU A 80 -2.37 -10.08 1.46
N PHE A 81 -2.50 -9.14 0.55
CA PHE A 81 -1.58 -8.92 -0.56
C PHE A 81 -0.85 -7.59 -0.34
N HIS A 82 0.46 -7.66 -0.27
CA HIS A 82 1.37 -6.53 -0.20
C HIS A 82 2.25 -6.53 -1.44
N GLY A 83 2.51 -5.39 -2.03
CA GLY A 83 3.27 -5.34 -3.27
C GLY A 83 4.37 -4.30 -3.28
N TRP A 84 5.31 -4.48 -4.19
CA TRP A 84 6.35 -3.53 -4.50
C TRP A 84 5.77 -2.29 -5.21
N GLY A 85 6.45 -1.17 -5.06
CA GLY A 85 6.19 0.05 -5.84
C GLY A 85 6.73 0.01 -7.27
N SER A 86 7.10 -1.16 -7.80
CA SER A 86 7.56 -1.36 -9.18
C SER A 86 6.95 -2.62 -9.80
N HIS A 87 6.97 -2.72 -11.12
CA HIS A 87 6.53 -3.89 -11.89
C HIS A 87 7.69 -4.84 -12.20
N VAL A 88 7.38 -6.12 -12.45
CA VAL A 88 8.38 -7.14 -12.80
C VAL A 88 9.18 -6.81 -14.07
N GLY A 89 8.61 -6.05 -15.01
CA GLY A 89 9.31 -5.58 -16.21
C GLY A 89 10.24 -4.38 -15.98
N ALA A 90 10.18 -3.75 -14.81
CA ALA A 90 10.95 -2.55 -14.46
C ALA A 90 11.27 -2.51 -12.95
N LEU A 91 11.83 -3.60 -12.42
CA LEU A 91 12.05 -3.80 -10.98
C LEU A 91 12.82 -2.65 -10.30
N GLU A 92 13.80 -2.08 -10.98
CA GLU A 92 14.65 -1.02 -10.45
C GLU A 92 14.12 0.41 -10.72
N LYS A 93 12.93 0.51 -11.34
CA LYS A 93 12.27 1.76 -11.68
C LYS A 93 10.87 1.81 -11.02
N PRO A 94 10.78 2.20 -9.75
CA PRO A 94 9.50 2.30 -9.08
C PRO A 94 8.60 3.35 -9.74
N ASP A 95 7.31 3.04 -9.76
CA ASP A 95 6.24 3.86 -10.35
C ASP A 95 5.20 4.32 -9.33
N ARG A 96 5.45 4.01 -8.04
CA ARG A 96 4.55 4.34 -6.94
C ARG A 96 5.34 4.71 -5.70
N MET A 97 5.05 5.88 -5.14
CA MET A 97 5.53 6.31 -3.84
C MET A 97 4.38 6.31 -2.84
N ILE A 98 4.63 5.88 -1.62
CA ILE A 98 3.62 5.78 -0.57
C ILE A 98 4.14 6.44 0.71
N PHE A 99 3.32 7.31 1.30
CA PHE A 99 3.47 7.77 2.67
C PHE A 99 2.41 7.06 3.51
N ASP A 100 2.83 6.12 4.33
CA ASP A 100 1.95 5.36 5.24
C ASP A 100 1.87 6.11 6.56
N LEU A 101 0.70 6.66 6.87
CA LEU A 101 0.46 7.44 8.09
C LEU A 101 0.02 6.49 9.20
N ASP A 102 0.93 6.19 10.11
CA ASP A 102 0.72 5.27 11.24
C ASP A 102 0.59 6.06 12.55
N PRO A 103 -0.64 6.23 13.08
CA PRO A 103 -0.86 6.97 14.30
C PRO A 103 -0.45 6.15 15.53
N ASP A 104 0.07 6.86 16.56
CA ASP A 104 0.22 6.27 17.88
C ASP A 104 -1.13 5.90 18.50
N GLU A 105 -1.09 4.98 19.46
CA GLU A 105 -2.30 4.57 20.19
C GLU A 105 -2.91 5.77 20.93
N GLY A 106 -4.22 5.95 20.76
CA GLY A 106 -4.97 7.04 21.39
C GLY A 106 -5.15 8.31 20.52
N LEU A 107 -4.48 8.39 19.37
CA LEU A 107 -4.80 9.44 18.40
C LEU A 107 -6.14 9.15 17.71
N ALA A 108 -6.96 10.18 17.55
CA ALA A 108 -8.22 10.07 16.83
C ALA A 108 -7.99 9.91 15.33
N PHE A 109 -8.86 9.17 14.64
CA PHE A 109 -8.77 9.03 13.19
C PHE A 109 -8.92 10.35 12.45
N THR A 110 -9.61 11.34 13.05
CA THR A 110 -9.69 12.72 12.55
C THR A 110 -8.31 13.39 12.44
N ASP A 111 -7.37 13.07 13.34
CA ASP A 111 -6.01 13.60 13.26
C ASP A 111 -5.24 13.02 12.10
N VAL A 112 -5.44 11.71 11.82
CA VAL A 112 -4.85 11.03 10.65
C VAL A 112 -5.41 11.61 9.34
N LYS A 113 -6.73 11.87 9.28
CA LYS A 113 -7.36 12.49 8.10
C LYS A 113 -6.78 13.88 7.83
N LYS A 114 -6.66 14.72 8.86
CA LYS A 114 -6.03 16.05 8.75
C LYS A 114 -4.59 15.94 8.25
N ALA A 115 -3.81 15.00 8.81
CA ALA A 115 -2.45 14.76 8.38
C ALA A 115 -2.36 14.36 6.90
N ALA A 116 -3.24 13.48 6.42
CA ALA A 116 -3.29 13.09 5.02
C ALA A 116 -3.62 14.27 4.09
N LEU A 117 -4.56 15.13 4.48
CA LEU A 117 -4.91 16.35 3.73
C LEU A 117 -3.76 17.36 3.70
N ASP A 118 -3.02 17.51 4.79
CA ASP A 118 -1.85 18.39 4.83
C ASP A 118 -0.73 17.88 3.93
N ILE A 119 -0.46 16.56 3.93
CA ILE A 119 0.50 15.93 3.03
C ILE A 119 0.06 16.09 1.57
N ARG A 120 -1.24 15.89 1.27
CA ARG A 120 -1.80 16.17 -0.07
C ARG A 120 -1.46 17.59 -0.53
N ARG A 121 -1.70 18.58 0.33
CA ARG A 121 -1.44 20.00 0.03
C ARG A 121 0.04 20.22 -0.24
N GLN A 122 0.93 19.75 0.62
CA GLN A 122 2.37 19.91 0.47
C GLN A 122 2.89 19.24 -0.82
N LEU A 123 2.36 18.08 -1.19
CA LEU A 123 2.69 17.42 -2.45
C LEU A 123 2.17 18.23 -3.65
N ALA A 124 0.96 18.78 -3.57
CA ALA A 124 0.40 19.62 -4.63
C ALA A 124 1.19 20.94 -4.81
N ASP A 125 1.69 21.52 -3.73
CA ASP A 125 2.52 22.74 -3.77
C ASP A 125 3.84 22.55 -4.53
N ILE A 126 4.31 21.30 -4.62
CA ILE A 126 5.48 20.92 -5.43
C ILE A 126 5.10 20.23 -6.76
N GLY A 127 3.83 20.32 -7.17
CA GLY A 127 3.34 19.84 -8.45
C GLY A 127 3.02 18.36 -8.53
N LEU A 128 2.93 17.63 -7.40
CA LEU A 128 2.63 16.20 -7.38
C LEU A 128 1.15 15.94 -7.04
N VAL A 129 0.50 15.19 -7.92
CA VAL A 129 -0.84 14.63 -7.68
C VAL A 129 -0.72 13.42 -6.76
N SER A 130 -1.62 13.32 -5.80
CA SER A 130 -1.68 12.20 -4.87
C SER A 130 -3.10 11.70 -4.65
N PHE A 131 -3.21 10.47 -4.13
CA PHE A 131 -4.46 9.77 -3.87
C PHE A 131 -4.49 9.24 -2.45
N ALA A 132 -5.68 9.15 -1.86
CA ALA A 132 -5.85 8.58 -0.53
C ALA A 132 -6.31 7.13 -0.59
N MET A 133 -5.80 6.31 0.33
CA MET A 133 -6.26 4.95 0.56
C MET A 133 -6.35 4.69 2.06
N LEU A 134 -7.47 4.18 2.51
CA LEU A 134 -7.61 3.66 3.88
C LEU A 134 -6.80 2.36 3.98
N SER A 135 -5.98 2.22 5.02
CA SER A 135 -5.12 1.04 5.15
C SER A 135 -5.85 -0.25 5.55
N GLY A 136 -7.13 -0.16 5.92
CA GLY A 136 -7.87 -1.26 6.54
C GLY A 136 -7.39 -1.58 7.97
N GLY A 137 -6.49 -0.78 8.49
CA GLY A 137 -5.94 -0.87 9.85
C GLY A 137 -6.30 0.36 10.69
N LYS A 138 -5.29 1.19 10.98
CA LYS A 138 -5.44 2.42 11.77
C LYS A 138 -5.15 3.69 10.96
N GLY A 139 -4.48 3.58 9.83
CA GLY A 139 -3.90 4.68 9.10
C GLY A 139 -4.47 4.93 7.72
N VAL A 140 -3.90 5.91 7.07
CA VAL A 140 -4.17 6.31 5.68
C VAL A 140 -2.86 6.27 4.91
N HIS A 141 -2.87 5.73 3.70
CA HIS A 141 -1.78 5.85 2.75
C HIS A 141 -2.05 7.06 1.83
N VAL A 142 -1.06 7.91 1.68
CA VAL A 142 -1.00 8.89 0.60
C VAL A 142 -0.17 8.28 -0.52
N VAL A 143 -0.81 8.02 -1.65
CA VAL A 143 -0.24 7.32 -2.82
C VAL A 143 0.11 8.34 -3.88
N VAL A 144 1.35 8.35 -4.34
CA VAL A 144 1.85 9.22 -5.41
C VAL A 144 2.29 8.31 -6.56
N PRO A 145 1.48 8.17 -7.63
CA PRO A 145 1.91 7.47 -8.83
C PRO A 145 2.94 8.32 -9.58
N LEU A 146 3.92 7.66 -10.16
CA LEU A 146 5.02 8.30 -10.88
C LEU A 146 5.31 7.52 -12.17
N ASP A 147 5.74 8.22 -13.21
CA ASP A 147 6.28 7.56 -14.38
C ASP A 147 7.58 6.84 -14.01
N PRO A 148 7.80 5.60 -14.46
CA PRO A 148 8.99 4.84 -14.11
C PRO A 148 10.23 5.44 -14.77
N GLY A 149 11.00 6.22 -14.03
CA GLY A 149 12.19 6.94 -14.53
C GLY A 149 13.32 6.94 -13.53
N HIS A 150 13.03 7.17 -12.28
CA HIS A 150 14.00 7.27 -11.20
C HIS A 150 14.26 5.92 -10.53
N SER A 151 15.41 5.82 -9.84
CA SER A 151 15.78 4.63 -9.06
C SER A 151 15.08 4.60 -7.70
N TRP A 152 15.17 3.45 -7.02
CA TRP A 152 14.72 3.29 -5.63
C TRP A 152 15.43 4.25 -4.67
N GLU A 153 16.69 4.59 -4.93
CA GLU A 153 17.45 5.52 -4.08
C GLU A 153 16.87 6.92 -4.15
N VAL A 154 16.49 7.38 -5.35
CA VAL A 154 15.85 8.69 -5.55
C VAL A 154 14.49 8.73 -4.86
N HIS A 155 13.65 7.69 -5.01
CA HIS A 155 12.36 7.61 -4.32
C HIS A 155 12.51 7.62 -2.80
N LYS A 156 13.45 6.84 -2.29
CA LYS A 156 13.75 6.77 -0.86
C LYS A 156 14.25 8.10 -0.32
N ASP A 157 15.21 8.73 -1.00
CA ASP A 157 15.77 10.01 -0.55
C ASP A 157 14.72 11.11 -0.54
N PHE A 158 13.96 11.24 -1.62
CA PHE A 158 12.86 12.19 -1.70
C PHE A 158 11.85 11.99 -0.57
N SER A 159 11.31 10.78 -0.44
CA SER A 159 10.26 10.49 0.55
C SER A 159 10.75 10.66 1.99
N LYS A 160 12.01 10.31 2.26
CA LYS A 160 12.65 10.54 3.55
C LYS A 160 12.75 12.02 3.87
N ARG A 161 13.34 12.82 2.95
CA ARG A 161 13.51 14.27 3.14
C ARG A 161 12.16 14.97 3.30
N PHE A 162 11.15 14.57 2.54
CA PHE A 162 9.79 15.10 2.65
C PHE A 162 9.20 14.81 4.05
N ALA A 163 9.28 13.57 4.54
CA ALA A 163 8.78 13.20 5.86
C ALA A 163 9.56 13.88 7.00
N GLU A 164 10.89 14.00 6.86
CA GLU A 164 11.75 14.69 7.83
C GLU A 164 11.43 16.19 7.88
N ALA A 165 11.19 16.85 6.75
CA ALA A 165 10.81 18.26 6.69
C ALA A 165 9.49 18.52 7.43
N LEU A 166 8.47 17.67 7.23
CA LEU A 166 7.22 17.75 7.97
C LEU A 166 7.39 17.52 9.47
N SER A 167 8.22 16.55 9.84
CA SER A 167 8.54 16.27 11.25
C SER A 167 9.29 17.43 11.93
N LEU A 168 10.13 18.15 11.20
CA LEU A 168 10.82 19.35 11.71
C LEU A 168 9.87 20.56 11.82
N ALA A 169 8.95 20.70 10.87
CA ALA A 169 7.99 21.80 10.86
C ALA A 169 6.92 21.66 11.97
N GLU A 170 6.49 20.42 12.23
CA GLU A 170 5.45 20.11 13.21
C GLU A 170 5.89 18.93 14.13
N PRO A 171 6.92 19.13 14.99
CA PRO A 171 7.53 18.06 15.76
C PRO A 171 6.63 17.45 16.84
N ASP A 172 5.58 18.15 17.26
CA ASP A 172 4.59 17.64 18.21
C ASP A 172 3.55 16.73 17.54
N ARG A 173 3.43 16.81 16.22
CA ARG A 173 2.41 16.09 15.44
C ARG A 173 2.99 14.93 14.64
N PHE A 174 4.18 15.10 14.07
CA PHE A 174 4.80 14.15 13.17
C PHE A 174 6.12 13.61 13.65
N ILE A 175 6.42 12.39 13.24
CA ILE A 175 7.73 11.79 13.38
C ILE A 175 8.10 10.98 12.12
N ALA A 176 9.36 11.09 11.69
CA ALA A 176 9.88 10.40 10.51
C ALA A 176 10.81 9.22 10.84
N THR A 177 10.97 8.87 12.12
CA THR A 177 11.84 7.77 12.57
C THR A 177 11.03 6.57 13.06
N MET A 178 11.57 5.36 12.86
CA MET A 178 10.94 4.09 13.26
C MET A 178 10.85 3.86 14.76
N SER A 179 11.53 4.66 15.58
CA SER A 179 11.59 4.47 17.04
C SER A 179 10.20 4.56 17.68
N LYS A 180 9.65 3.44 18.12
CA LYS A 180 8.35 3.40 18.81
C LYS A 180 8.34 4.26 20.07
N ALA A 181 9.44 4.31 20.81
CA ALA A 181 9.56 5.12 22.02
C ALA A 181 9.37 6.63 21.76
N LYS A 182 9.70 7.10 20.55
CA LYS A 182 9.58 8.50 20.15
C LYS A 182 8.23 8.85 19.51
N ARG A 183 7.35 7.85 19.26
CA ARG A 183 6.06 8.05 18.55
C ARG A 183 4.91 8.50 19.45
N LYS A 184 5.11 8.54 20.77
CA LYS A 184 4.03 8.83 21.71
C LYS A 184 3.29 10.12 21.35
N GLY A 185 1.98 10.01 21.08
CA GLY A 185 1.11 11.11 20.70
C GLY A 185 1.34 11.66 19.30
N LYS A 186 2.10 10.95 18.42
CA LYS A 186 2.46 11.43 17.08
C LYS A 186 2.03 10.46 15.99
N ILE A 187 1.97 11.00 14.76
CA ILE A 187 1.77 10.22 13.54
C ILE A 187 3.15 9.95 12.94
N PHE A 188 3.48 8.67 12.79
CA PHE A 188 4.66 8.26 12.04
C PHE A 188 4.36 8.33 10.54
N ILE A 189 5.14 9.15 9.83
CA ILE A 189 5.14 9.18 8.37
C ILE A 189 6.11 8.10 7.90
N ASP A 190 5.59 6.90 7.63
CA ASP A 190 6.42 5.78 7.15
C ASP A 190 6.73 5.94 5.67
N TRP A 191 7.89 6.52 5.41
CA TRP A 191 8.49 6.67 4.08
C TRP A 191 9.32 5.46 3.64
N LEU A 192 9.56 4.50 4.53
CA LEU A 192 10.37 3.31 4.29
C LEU A 192 9.73 2.34 3.30
N ARG A 193 8.43 2.54 2.99
CA ARG A 193 7.75 1.83 1.90
C ARG A 193 8.38 2.10 0.54
N ASN A 194 9.14 3.18 0.39
CA ASN A 194 9.72 3.66 -0.86
C ASN A 194 11.18 3.23 -1.04
N GLN A 195 11.60 2.15 -0.42
CA GLN A 195 12.90 1.54 -0.64
C GLN A 195 12.77 0.17 -1.30
N ARG A 196 13.80 -0.21 -2.05
CA ARG A 196 13.85 -1.50 -2.74
C ARG A 196 13.59 -2.67 -1.77
N GLY A 197 12.69 -3.56 -2.14
CA GLY A 197 12.30 -4.71 -1.34
C GLY A 197 11.23 -4.44 -0.28
N SER A 198 10.86 -3.19 -0.04
CA SER A 198 9.72 -2.87 0.81
C SER A 198 8.40 -3.06 0.08
N THR A 199 7.39 -3.44 0.84
CA THR A 199 6.03 -3.64 0.34
C THR A 199 5.04 -2.78 1.09
N ALA A 200 3.92 -2.48 0.44
CA ALA A 200 2.75 -1.87 1.07
C ALA A 200 1.51 -2.68 0.74
N VAL A 201 0.50 -2.63 1.62
CA VAL A 201 -0.78 -3.29 1.35
C VAL A 201 -1.37 -2.78 0.05
N MET A 202 -1.85 -3.72 -0.77
CA MET A 202 -2.44 -3.41 -2.07
C MET A 202 -3.86 -2.84 -1.93
N PRO A 203 -4.29 -1.94 -2.84
CA PRO A 203 -5.68 -1.55 -2.94
C PRO A 203 -6.59 -2.76 -3.01
N TYR A 204 -7.66 -2.75 -2.26
CA TYR A 204 -8.66 -3.82 -2.12
C TYR A 204 -8.18 -5.11 -1.44
N SER A 205 -6.97 -5.15 -0.92
CA SER A 205 -6.54 -6.28 -0.10
C SER A 205 -7.30 -6.33 1.22
N ALA A 206 -7.80 -7.52 1.56
CA ALA A 206 -8.31 -7.79 2.90
C ALA A 206 -7.16 -7.72 3.92
N ARG A 207 -7.48 -7.51 5.18
CA ARG A 207 -6.53 -7.52 6.29
C ARG A 207 -6.85 -8.68 7.23
N ALA A 208 -5.81 -9.34 7.72
CA ALA A 208 -5.90 -10.45 8.69
C ALA A 208 -6.22 -9.93 10.10
N ARG A 209 -7.30 -9.16 10.21
CA ARG A 209 -7.80 -8.53 11.43
C ARG A 209 -9.24 -8.94 11.68
N GLU A 210 -9.76 -8.63 12.86
CA GLU A 210 -11.17 -8.86 13.18
C GLU A 210 -12.08 -8.20 12.14
N ASN A 211 -13.13 -8.89 11.73
CA ASN A 211 -14.07 -8.52 10.67
C ASN A 211 -13.47 -8.41 9.26
N ALA A 212 -12.20 -8.81 9.07
CA ALA A 212 -11.49 -8.73 7.78
C ALA A 212 -11.72 -7.39 7.05
N PRO A 213 -11.26 -6.27 7.62
CA PRO A 213 -11.36 -4.98 6.95
C PRO A 213 -10.52 -5.00 5.67
N VAL A 214 -10.78 -4.05 4.79
CA VAL A 214 -10.17 -3.93 3.46
C VAL A 214 -9.39 -2.63 3.34
N ALA A 215 -8.27 -2.66 2.64
CA ALA A 215 -7.57 -1.46 2.21
C ALA A 215 -8.34 -0.81 1.05
N VAL A 216 -8.88 0.38 1.24
CA VAL A 216 -9.87 0.96 0.32
C VAL A 216 -9.39 2.27 -0.28
N PRO A 217 -9.24 2.36 -1.62
CA PRO A 217 -9.13 3.62 -2.33
C PRO A 217 -10.30 4.56 -1.98
N ILE A 218 -9.99 5.82 -1.73
CA ILE A 218 -11.00 6.82 -1.38
C ILE A 218 -10.69 8.16 -2.04
N GLY A 219 -11.75 8.84 -2.50
CA GLY A 219 -11.63 10.22 -2.96
C GLY A 219 -11.27 11.16 -1.80
N TRP A 220 -10.49 12.19 -2.08
CA TRP A 220 -10.07 13.14 -1.05
C TRP A 220 -11.25 13.83 -0.34
N ASP A 221 -12.31 14.14 -1.09
CA ASP A 221 -13.48 14.78 -0.53
C ASP A 221 -14.30 13.83 0.35
N ALA A 222 -14.39 12.54 -0.05
CA ALA A 222 -15.07 11.51 0.73
C ALA A 222 -14.30 11.09 2.00
N LEU A 223 -13.00 11.38 2.09
CA LEU A 223 -12.19 11.04 3.26
C LEU A 223 -12.70 11.73 4.53
N ALA A 224 -13.29 12.94 4.40
CA ALA A 224 -13.82 13.69 5.54
C ALA A 224 -14.94 12.94 6.29
N ASP A 225 -15.78 12.21 5.55
CA ASP A 225 -16.97 11.52 6.07
C ASP A 225 -16.67 10.13 6.67
N VAL A 226 -15.45 9.62 6.49
CA VAL A 226 -15.07 8.29 7.00
C VAL A 226 -14.71 8.37 8.48
N GLU A 227 -15.28 7.47 9.27
CA GLU A 227 -15.09 7.45 10.73
C GLU A 227 -13.82 6.68 11.16
N LYS A 228 -13.38 5.69 10.38
CA LYS A 228 -12.23 4.82 10.70
C LYS A 228 -11.55 4.24 9.46
N ALA A 229 -10.28 3.90 9.57
CA ALA A 229 -9.50 3.32 8.49
C ALA A 229 -9.97 1.91 8.05
N GLY A 230 -10.69 1.20 8.88
CA GLY A 230 -11.30 -0.11 8.58
C GLY A 230 -12.81 -0.03 8.37
N ALA A 231 -13.30 0.99 7.66
CA ALA A 231 -14.73 1.23 7.46
C ALA A 231 -15.41 0.14 6.62
N TRP A 232 -14.72 -0.41 5.64
CA TRP A 232 -15.22 -1.48 4.78
C TRP A 232 -14.54 -2.81 5.07
N THR A 233 -15.28 -3.89 4.87
CA THR A 233 -14.86 -5.27 5.10
C THR A 233 -15.05 -6.12 3.85
N ILE A 234 -14.60 -7.37 3.87
CA ILE A 234 -14.82 -8.31 2.76
C ILE A 234 -16.31 -8.59 2.47
N LYS A 235 -17.23 -8.19 3.34
CA LYS A 235 -18.67 -8.33 3.13
C LYS A 235 -19.24 -7.25 2.20
N ASP A 236 -18.49 -6.17 2.03
CA ASP A 236 -18.94 -4.98 1.30
C ASP A 236 -18.46 -4.98 -0.16
N ALA A 237 -18.13 -6.17 -0.73
CA ALA A 237 -17.55 -6.31 -2.07
C ALA A 237 -18.37 -5.58 -3.16
N LYS A 238 -19.70 -5.67 -3.11
CA LYS A 238 -20.57 -5.00 -4.08
C LYS A 238 -20.43 -3.48 -4.00
N GLU A 239 -20.51 -2.92 -2.79
CA GLU A 239 -20.33 -1.47 -2.58
C GLU A 239 -18.95 -1.01 -3.04
N LEU A 240 -17.90 -1.78 -2.73
CA LEU A 240 -16.54 -1.47 -3.16
C LEU A 240 -16.38 -1.45 -4.68
N LEU A 241 -17.05 -2.37 -5.39
CA LEU A 241 -17.10 -2.38 -6.86
C LEU A 241 -17.84 -1.15 -7.42
N ASP A 242 -19.00 -0.85 -6.87
CA ASP A 242 -19.81 0.31 -7.28
C ASP A 242 -19.00 1.63 -7.07
N ARG A 243 -18.29 1.74 -5.97
CA ARG A 243 -17.40 2.88 -5.68
C ARG A 243 -16.21 2.96 -6.63
N ALA A 244 -15.54 1.83 -6.89
CA ALA A 244 -14.35 1.76 -7.74
C ALA A 244 -14.63 2.18 -9.19
N THR A 245 -15.84 1.94 -9.67
CA THR A 245 -16.30 2.31 -11.01
C THR A 245 -17.05 3.66 -11.05
N GLY A 246 -17.25 4.27 -9.89
CA GLY A 246 -17.91 5.55 -9.75
C GLY A 246 -17.01 6.74 -10.13
N PRO A 247 -17.60 7.95 -10.28
CA PRO A 247 -16.88 9.14 -10.70
C PRO A 247 -15.79 9.58 -9.70
N ASP A 248 -15.99 9.36 -8.41
CA ASP A 248 -15.09 9.82 -7.34
C ASP A 248 -13.73 9.13 -7.35
N LEU A 249 -13.67 7.91 -7.88
CA LEU A 249 -12.43 7.14 -8.00
C LEU A 249 -11.93 7.00 -9.44
N LYS A 250 -12.50 7.75 -10.38
CA LYS A 250 -12.05 7.75 -11.77
C LYS A 250 -10.57 8.15 -11.84
N GLY A 251 -9.72 7.25 -12.36
CA GLY A 251 -8.28 7.48 -12.48
C GLY A 251 -7.51 7.39 -11.16
N TRP A 252 -8.14 6.93 -10.08
CA TRP A 252 -7.45 6.75 -8.80
C TRP A 252 -6.20 5.89 -8.95
N GLY A 253 -5.07 6.39 -8.41
CA GLY A 253 -3.79 5.68 -8.43
C GLY A 253 -3.01 5.79 -9.75
N PHE A 254 -3.49 6.56 -10.71
CA PHE A 254 -2.83 6.78 -12.00
C PHE A 254 -2.66 8.28 -12.27
N ALA A 255 -1.44 8.69 -12.57
CA ALA A 255 -1.10 10.02 -13.05
C ALA A 255 0.23 9.92 -13.81
N SER A 256 0.37 10.68 -14.90
CA SER A 256 1.66 10.84 -15.59
C SER A 256 2.37 12.03 -14.98
N GLN A 257 3.39 11.75 -14.18
CA GLN A 257 4.21 12.75 -13.52
C GLN A 257 5.53 12.11 -13.06
N SER A 258 6.54 12.93 -12.87
CA SER A 258 7.84 12.51 -12.36
C SER A 258 8.30 13.43 -11.24
N LEU A 259 9.24 12.95 -10.43
CA LEU A 259 9.92 13.81 -9.47
C LEU A 259 10.73 14.86 -10.26
N ALA A 260 10.65 16.12 -9.81
CA ALA A 260 11.55 17.13 -10.35
C ALA A 260 12.99 16.77 -10.00
N ASP A 261 13.92 17.11 -10.88
CA ASP A 261 15.33 17.04 -10.56
C ASP A 261 15.64 18.06 -9.46
N PHE A 262 16.07 17.54 -8.27
CA PHE A 262 16.41 18.34 -7.10
C PHE A 262 17.92 18.47 -6.96
#